data_d63ed933e67f3887b3ec64898a0e2805
#
_entry.id   d63ed933e67f3887b3ec64898a0e2805
#
_cell.length_a   1.000
_cell.length_b   1.000
_cell.length_c   1.000
_cell.angle_alpha   90.00
_cell.angle_beta   90.00
_cell.angle_gamma   90.00
#
_symmetry.space_group_name_H-M   'P 1'
#
loop_
_entity.id
_entity.type
_entity.pdbx_description
1 polymer ?
#
loop_
_entity_poly.entity_id
_entity_poly.type
_entity_poly.pdbx_seq_one_letter_code
_entity_poly.pdbx_strand_id
1 'polypeptide(L)'
;MLRQLRRKFIWINMALVALVLLAVTAVQVFTVWRQAGAETDAALRRAVMWETGADRWQIGGRGDQSLVPTFCVVLDMSGDIRMTMDNYVEISTDTLTAAVSAALNGEEDTGRIPSLGLRYLRMFTGVSIRLAFADTSWQRGQVRHQAAVSLLIMTAALAVFFLISLFLSRWALRPVERSWKQQQQFVADASHELKTPLTVLLADADILLAHPDDTIASQRKWVEYMQDEAGRMRELVEDMLFLARSDSASDREQIRQTVALSDLCSNCLLSFEPVAFERGARLTDAVEPDVTVLGDESQLRRLIAILLDNACKYCGEQGTVTLTLRREGSRAVLSVRNTGDPIPPEALPHLFERFYRADSARARDTGGYGLGLAIAAAIAESHKGKISAASTAAAGTTFTVTLPAEHG
;
A
#
# COMPACT_ATOMS: atom_id res chain seq x y z
N MET A 1 10.41 -11.00 -8.85
CA MET A 1 10.82 -9.90 -7.98
C MET A 1 9.73 -9.49 -6.98
N LEU A 2 8.54 -9.12 -7.38
CA LEU A 2 7.43 -8.69 -6.52
C LEU A 2 6.97 -9.72 -5.48
N ARG A 3 6.92 -11.02 -5.83
CA ARG A 3 6.60 -12.10 -4.87
C ARG A 3 7.64 -12.20 -3.73
N GLN A 4 8.90 -11.94 -4.03
CA GLN A 4 9.97 -11.93 -3.01
C GLN A 4 9.87 -10.71 -2.10
N LEU A 5 9.56 -9.53 -2.67
CA LEU A 5 9.35 -8.29 -1.92
C LEU A 5 8.17 -8.44 -0.96
N ARG A 6 7.04 -9.00 -1.43
CA ARG A 6 5.87 -9.28 -0.61
C ARG A 6 6.17 -10.23 0.54
N ARG A 7 6.92 -11.32 0.28
CA ARG A 7 7.35 -12.25 1.34
C ARG A 7 8.23 -11.55 2.37
N LYS A 8 9.23 -10.79 1.94
CA LYS A 8 10.11 -10.03 2.85
C LYS A 8 9.31 -9.06 3.73
N PHE A 9 8.39 -8.31 3.13
CA PHE A 9 7.54 -7.37 3.87
C PHE A 9 6.69 -8.06 4.95
N ILE A 10 6.04 -9.19 4.61
CA ILE A 10 5.26 -9.97 5.57
C ILE A 10 6.14 -10.50 6.70
N TRP A 11 7.33 -11.05 6.39
CA TRP A 11 8.24 -11.60 7.40
C TRP A 11 8.77 -10.53 8.34
N ILE A 12 9.16 -9.36 7.82
CA ILE A 12 9.66 -8.25 8.64
C ILE A 12 8.56 -7.76 9.59
N ASN A 13 7.34 -7.52 9.09
CA ASN A 13 6.22 -7.12 9.92
C ASN A 13 5.88 -8.15 10.99
N MET A 14 5.82 -9.43 10.61
CA MET A 14 5.53 -10.51 11.55
C MET A 14 6.61 -10.67 12.62
N ALA A 15 7.89 -10.54 12.25
CA ALA A 15 9.00 -10.58 13.20
C ALA A 15 8.92 -9.42 14.21
N LEU A 16 8.62 -8.20 13.73
CA LEU A 16 8.46 -7.02 14.59
C LEU A 16 7.30 -7.21 15.57
N VAL A 17 6.13 -7.61 15.08
CA VAL A 17 4.94 -7.84 15.91
C VAL A 17 5.19 -8.95 16.93
N ALA A 18 5.79 -10.07 16.49
CA ALA A 18 6.12 -11.18 17.38
C ALA A 18 7.08 -10.75 18.51
N LEU A 19 8.09 -9.94 18.19
CA LEU A 19 9.04 -9.42 19.18
C LEU A 19 8.34 -8.52 20.20
N VAL A 20 7.48 -7.62 19.77
CA VAL A 20 6.72 -6.73 20.67
C VAL A 20 5.78 -7.54 21.58
N LEU A 21 5.01 -8.48 21.00
CA LEU A 21 4.10 -9.31 21.76
C LEU A 21 4.84 -10.20 22.78
N LEU A 22 6.00 -10.72 22.40
CA LEU A 22 6.85 -11.51 23.31
C LEU A 22 7.37 -10.66 24.46
N ALA A 23 7.83 -9.43 24.20
CA ALA A 23 8.28 -8.50 25.23
C ALA A 23 7.14 -8.16 26.21
N VAL A 24 5.95 -7.84 25.69
CA VAL A 24 4.76 -7.54 26.52
C VAL A 24 4.38 -8.75 27.38
N THR A 25 4.33 -9.95 26.78
CA THR A 25 4.01 -11.19 27.50
C THR A 25 5.04 -11.49 28.59
N ALA A 26 6.32 -11.30 28.31
CA ALA A 26 7.40 -11.49 29.29
C ALA A 26 7.26 -10.54 30.49
N VAL A 27 7.00 -9.25 30.23
CA VAL A 27 6.76 -8.25 31.29
C VAL A 27 5.53 -8.61 32.11
N GLN A 28 4.44 -9.02 31.45
CA GLN A 28 3.20 -9.41 32.14
C GLN A 28 3.41 -10.62 33.03
N VAL A 29 4.03 -11.70 32.56
CA VAL A 29 4.33 -12.90 33.36
C VAL A 29 5.27 -12.58 34.52
N PHE A 30 6.30 -11.76 34.29
CA PHE A 30 7.20 -11.29 35.32
C PHE A 30 6.50 -10.49 36.42
N THR A 31 5.58 -9.59 36.03
CA THR A 31 4.80 -8.78 36.97
C THR A 31 3.90 -9.67 37.84
N VAL A 32 3.21 -10.64 37.25
CA VAL A 32 2.37 -11.60 37.98
C VAL A 32 3.22 -12.44 38.93
N TRP A 33 4.40 -12.89 38.50
CA TRP A 33 5.32 -13.66 39.33
C TRP A 33 5.79 -12.83 40.53
N ARG A 34 6.17 -11.57 40.33
CA ARG A 34 6.55 -10.66 41.44
C ARG A 34 5.41 -10.40 42.41
N GLN A 35 4.20 -10.13 41.87
CA GLN A 35 3.03 -9.84 42.68
C GLN A 35 2.62 -11.05 43.54
N ALA A 36 2.56 -12.25 42.94
CA ALA A 36 2.26 -13.47 43.67
C ALA A 36 3.31 -13.77 44.78
N GLY A 37 4.57 -13.45 44.54
CA GLY A 37 5.62 -13.53 45.57
C GLY A 37 5.40 -12.54 46.72
N ALA A 38 5.07 -11.30 46.43
CA ALA A 38 4.80 -10.25 47.41
C ALA A 38 3.54 -10.58 48.25
N GLU A 39 2.50 -11.11 47.62
CA GLU A 39 1.27 -11.56 48.31
C GLU A 39 1.58 -12.72 49.28
N THR A 40 2.42 -13.68 48.88
CA THR A 40 2.88 -14.78 49.73
C THR A 40 3.64 -14.26 50.94
N ASP A 41 4.58 -13.31 50.72
CA ASP A 41 5.35 -12.71 51.82
C ASP A 41 4.47 -11.93 52.81
N ALA A 42 3.50 -11.17 52.28
CA ALA A 42 2.53 -10.44 53.09
C ALA A 42 1.61 -11.39 53.90
N ALA A 43 1.20 -12.52 53.31
CA ALA A 43 0.41 -13.55 53.99
C ALA A 43 1.19 -14.21 55.11
N LEU A 44 2.46 -14.57 54.89
CA LEU A 44 3.35 -15.13 55.91
C LEU A 44 3.55 -14.17 57.07
N ARG A 45 3.83 -12.88 56.81
CA ARG A 45 4.01 -11.86 57.87
C ARG A 45 2.73 -11.67 58.69
N ARG A 46 1.57 -11.67 58.10
CA ARG A 46 0.28 -11.58 58.79
C ARG A 46 0.04 -12.80 59.68
N ALA A 47 0.31 -13.99 59.16
CA ALA A 47 0.15 -15.24 59.92
C ALA A 47 1.04 -15.32 61.18
N VAL A 48 2.28 -14.78 61.10
CA VAL A 48 3.22 -14.74 62.24
C VAL A 48 2.86 -13.65 63.25
N MET A 49 2.37 -12.47 62.84
CA MET A 49 2.10 -11.32 63.73
C MET A 49 0.78 -11.43 64.48
N TRP A 50 0.00 -12.47 64.27
CA TRP A 50 -1.30 -12.61 64.89
C TRP A 50 -1.17 -12.80 66.45
N GLU A 51 -1.80 -11.92 67.21
CA GLU A 51 -1.80 -11.96 68.68
C GLU A 51 -2.90 -12.91 69.24
N THR A 52 -2.50 -13.80 70.15
CA THR A 52 -3.41 -14.65 70.90
C THR A 52 -4.14 -13.80 71.95
N GLY A 53 -5.33 -13.32 71.67
CA GLY A 53 -6.11 -12.77 72.78
C GLY A 53 -7.26 -11.81 72.49
N ALA A 54 -7.48 -11.34 71.35
CA ALA A 54 -8.63 -10.51 71.07
C ALA A 54 -9.18 -10.85 69.70
N ASP A 55 -10.42 -11.23 69.74
CA ASP A 55 -11.31 -11.45 68.59
C ASP A 55 -11.08 -12.68 67.73
N ARG A 56 -12.09 -13.56 67.82
CA ARG A 56 -12.37 -14.62 66.85
C ARG A 56 -11.98 -14.11 65.45
N TRP A 57 -11.17 -14.87 64.79
CA TRP A 57 -10.99 -14.77 63.37
C TRP A 57 -12.38 -14.69 62.70
N GLN A 58 -12.91 -13.50 62.53
CA GLN A 58 -13.99 -13.27 61.60
C GLN A 58 -13.41 -13.27 60.22
N ILE A 59 -13.27 -14.48 59.64
CA ILE A 59 -13.14 -14.72 58.23
C ILE A 59 -14.38 -14.10 57.57
N GLY A 60 -14.28 -12.84 57.10
CA GLY A 60 -15.44 -12.16 56.51
C GLY A 60 -15.47 -10.66 56.63
N GLY A 61 -14.43 -10.01 57.09
CA GLY A 61 -14.28 -8.56 56.86
C GLY A 61 -14.16 -8.28 55.38
N ARG A 62 -15.14 -7.59 54.80
CA ARG A 62 -15.18 -7.12 53.41
C ARG A 62 -13.94 -6.27 53.09
N GLY A 63 -12.79 -6.88 52.75
CA GLY A 63 -11.64 -6.09 52.31
C GLY A 63 -10.32 -6.83 52.15
N ASP A 64 -10.08 -7.97 52.77
CA ASP A 64 -8.76 -8.58 52.71
C ASP A 64 -8.85 -10.12 52.55
N GLN A 65 -9.31 -10.56 51.39
CA GLN A 65 -9.25 -11.96 50.98
C GLN A 65 -7.85 -12.29 50.46
N SER A 66 -6.89 -12.46 51.32
CA SER A 66 -5.65 -13.16 50.95
C SER A 66 -6.02 -14.61 50.63
N LEU A 67 -6.05 -14.92 49.33
CA LEU A 67 -6.35 -16.26 48.81
C LEU A 67 -5.17 -17.24 48.96
N VAL A 68 -4.06 -16.80 49.58
CA VAL A 68 -2.87 -17.64 49.77
C VAL A 68 -3.10 -18.59 50.94
N PRO A 69 -3.13 -19.92 50.73
CA PRO A 69 -3.26 -20.89 51.78
C PRO A 69 -2.05 -20.82 52.73
N THR A 70 -2.29 -20.47 53.98
CA THR A 70 -1.23 -20.32 55.02
C THR A 70 -1.64 -21.03 56.28
N PHE A 71 -0.65 -21.56 56.99
CA PHE A 71 -0.82 -22.06 58.35
C PHE A 71 0.30 -21.56 59.26
N CYS A 72 0.04 -21.45 60.56
CA CYS A 72 1.00 -21.02 61.55
C CYS A 72 1.11 -22.06 62.67
N VAL A 73 2.33 -22.34 63.06
CA VAL A 73 2.64 -23.26 64.18
C VAL A 73 3.34 -22.46 65.27
N VAL A 74 2.87 -22.59 66.49
CA VAL A 74 3.50 -21.98 67.66
C VAL A 74 4.19 -23.08 68.43
N LEU A 75 5.50 -22.94 68.59
CA LEU A 75 6.34 -23.85 69.32
C LEU A 75 6.77 -23.21 70.67
N ASP A 76 6.96 -24.01 71.69
CA ASP A 76 7.66 -23.54 72.90
C ASP A 76 9.19 -23.52 72.73
N MET A 77 9.90 -23.11 73.76
CA MET A 77 11.37 -23.01 73.73
C MET A 77 12.07 -24.38 73.67
N SER A 78 11.34 -25.48 73.97
CA SER A 78 11.82 -26.84 73.80
C SER A 78 11.62 -27.41 72.37
N GLY A 79 10.85 -26.68 71.52
CA GLY A 79 10.57 -27.12 70.19
C GLY A 79 9.27 -27.92 70.01
N ASP A 80 8.51 -28.07 71.12
CA ASP A 80 7.25 -28.80 71.12
C ASP A 80 6.09 -27.91 70.52
N ILE A 81 5.24 -28.54 69.76
CA ILE A 81 4.08 -27.87 69.13
C ILE A 81 3.02 -27.57 70.17
N ARG A 82 2.79 -26.29 70.48
CA ARG A 82 1.76 -25.87 71.42
C ARG A 82 0.42 -25.58 70.75
N MET A 83 0.47 -25.04 69.56
CA MET A 83 -0.74 -24.61 68.83
C MET A 83 -0.51 -24.62 67.33
N THR A 84 -1.50 -25.08 66.57
CA THR A 84 -1.50 -25.02 65.14
C THR A 84 -2.73 -24.21 64.71
N MET A 85 -2.54 -23.25 63.85
CA MET A 85 -3.60 -22.46 63.23
C MET A 85 -3.50 -22.61 61.77
N ASP A 86 -4.56 -23.07 61.15
CA ASP A 86 -4.64 -23.26 59.72
C ASP A 86 -5.67 -22.32 59.08
N ASN A 87 -5.35 -21.83 57.93
CA ASN A 87 -6.24 -21.08 57.06
C ASN A 87 -6.38 -21.86 55.77
N TYR A 88 -7.43 -22.70 55.71
CA TYR A 88 -7.82 -23.52 54.54
C TYR A 88 -6.81 -24.60 54.07
N VAL A 89 -5.97 -25.11 54.94
CA VAL A 89 -5.01 -26.19 54.57
C VAL A 89 -5.20 -27.39 55.52
N GLU A 90 -5.78 -28.49 55.03
CA GLU A 90 -5.73 -29.78 55.71
C GLU A 90 -4.31 -30.37 55.58
N ILE A 91 -3.55 -30.34 56.67
CA ILE A 91 -2.17 -30.84 56.69
C ILE A 91 -2.11 -32.12 57.48
N SER A 92 -1.51 -33.17 56.91
CA SER A 92 -1.23 -34.39 57.67
C SER A 92 -0.15 -34.12 58.76
N THR A 93 -0.26 -34.80 59.90
CA THR A 93 0.66 -34.64 61.00
C THR A 93 2.12 -34.89 60.57
N ASP A 94 2.35 -35.82 59.67
CA ASP A 94 3.68 -36.13 59.11
C ASP A 94 4.26 -34.97 58.29
N THR A 95 3.44 -34.31 57.46
CA THR A 95 3.85 -33.15 56.68
C THR A 95 4.13 -31.95 57.56
N LEU A 96 3.33 -31.76 58.61
CA LEU A 96 3.51 -30.69 59.59
C LEU A 96 4.85 -30.85 60.31
N THR A 97 5.15 -32.06 60.84
CA THR A 97 6.39 -32.37 61.55
C THR A 97 7.63 -32.21 60.66
N ALA A 98 7.52 -32.66 59.40
CA ALA A 98 8.58 -32.47 58.39
C ALA A 98 8.80 -30.98 58.04
N ALA A 99 7.73 -30.19 57.93
CA ALA A 99 7.81 -28.74 57.64
C ALA A 99 8.45 -27.99 58.81
N VAL A 100 8.04 -28.27 60.04
CA VAL A 100 8.60 -27.67 61.28
C VAL A 100 10.07 -28.00 61.40
N SER A 101 10.45 -29.26 61.25
CA SER A 101 11.87 -29.67 61.36
C SER A 101 12.75 -29.02 60.28
N ALA A 102 12.25 -28.93 59.04
CA ALA A 102 12.97 -28.27 57.98
C ALA A 102 13.13 -26.74 58.20
N ALA A 103 12.09 -26.08 58.77
CA ALA A 103 12.14 -24.65 59.08
C ALA A 103 13.05 -24.34 60.31
N LEU A 104 13.10 -25.21 61.27
CA LEU A 104 14.01 -25.06 62.46
C LEU A 104 15.47 -25.24 62.05
N ASN A 105 15.78 -26.19 61.17
CA ASN A 105 17.13 -26.47 60.70
C ASN A 105 17.61 -25.44 59.62
N GLY A 106 16.75 -24.53 59.14
CA GLY A 106 17.12 -23.47 58.22
C GLY A 106 17.99 -22.41 58.90
N GLU A 107 19.01 -21.92 58.21
CA GLU A 107 19.89 -20.84 58.66
C GLU A 107 19.25 -19.48 58.76
N GLU A 108 18.27 -19.22 57.87
CA GLU A 108 17.60 -17.93 57.76
C GLU A 108 16.18 -17.97 58.33
N ASP A 109 15.68 -16.79 58.76
CA ASP A 109 14.31 -16.65 59.29
C ASP A 109 13.25 -16.79 58.19
N THR A 110 13.64 -16.75 56.93
CA THR A 110 12.76 -16.98 55.76
C THR A 110 13.39 -17.98 54.83
N GLY A 111 12.61 -18.95 54.34
CA GLY A 111 13.15 -19.94 53.41
C GLY A 111 12.08 -20.66 52.59
N ARG A 112 12.57 -21.57 51.73
CA ARG A 112 11.71 -22.45 50.92
C ARG A 112 12.02 -23.89 51.27
N ILE A 113 10.99 -24.71 51.37
CA ILE A 113 11.08 -26.15 51.53
C ILE A 113 10.64 -26.80 50.21
N PRO A 114 11.56 -27.04 49.27
CA PRO A 114 11.18 -27.49 47.92
C PRO A 114 10.48 -28.85 47.91
N SER A 115 10.85 -29.75 48.83
CA SER A 115 10.27 -31.10 48.98
C SER A 115 8.80 -31.09 49.34
N LEU A 116 8.35 -30.08 50.08
CA LEU A 116 6.95 -29.90 50.49
C LEU A 116 6.23 -28.83 49.70
N GLY A 117 6.92 -28.06 48.82
CA GLY A 117 6.35 -26.95 48.11
C GLY A 117 5.94 -25.77 48.99
N LEU A 118 6.55 -25.66 50.18
CA LEU A 118 6.23 -24.64 51.17
C LEU A 118 7.29 -23.54 51.21
N ARG A 119 6.84 -22.34 51.58
CA ARG A 119 7.68 -21.22 51.97
C ARG A 119 7.42 -20.91 53.44
N TYR A 120 8.44 -20.62 54.25
CA TYR A 120 8.28 -20.36 55.65
C TYR A 120 8.83 -19.00 56.07
N LEU A 121 8.28 -18.48 57.17
CA LEU A 121 8.77 -17.36 57.95
C LEU A 121 8.83 -17.72 59.42
N ARG A 122 10.01 -17.60 60.03
CA ARG A 122 10.27 -17.86 61.45
C ARG A 122 10.35 -16.52 62.19
N MET A 123 9.70 -16.44 63.34
CA MET A 123 9.76 -15.27 64.23
C MET A 123 9.87 -15.72 65.71
N PHE A 124 10.81 -15.15 66.39
CA PHE A 124 11.01 -15.39 67.86
C PHE A 124 10.26 -14.30 68.64
N THR A 125 9.42 -14.71 69.58
CA THR A 125 8.58 -13.80 70.38
C THR A 125 9.00 -13.90 71.89
N GLY A 126 10.25 -14.07 72.20
CA GLY A 126 10.77 -14.14 73.60
C GLY A 126 10.34 -15.33 74.40
N VAL A 127 9.14 -15.87 74.24
CA VAL A 127 8.56 -17.01 74.98
C VAL A 127 8.22 -18.20 74.06
N SER A 128 8.15 -17.96 72.77
CA SER A 128 7.75 -18.95 71.75
C SER A 128 8.37 -18.67 70.38
N ILE A 129 8.48 -19.75 69.61
CA ILE A 129 8.87 -19.65 68.17
C ILE A 129 7.60 -19.77 67.33
N ARG A 130 7.39 -18.83 66.47
CA ARG A 130 6.26 -18.84 65.51
C ARG A 130 6.77 -19.15 64.12
N LEU A 131 6.19 -20.16 63.47
CA LEU A 131 6.48 -20.58 62.12
C LEU A 131 5.24 -20.43 61.26
N ALA A 132 5.26 -19.52 60.32
CA ALA A 132 4.22 -19.42 59.32
C ALA A 132 4.69 -20.12 58.05
N PHE A 133 3.80 -20.87 57.43
CA PHE A 133 4.03 -21.57 56.16
C PHE A 133 3.00 -21.15 55.14
N ALA A 134 3.42 -21.00 53.87
CA ALA A 134 2.56 -20.74 52.73
C ALA A 134 2.78 -21.77 51.63
N ASP A 135 1.73 -22.26 51.03
CA ASP A 135 1.79 -23.17 49.87
C ASP A 135 2.20 -22.42 48.62
N THR A 136 3.32 -22.80 48.00
CA THR A 136 3.80 -22.23 46.74
C THR A 136 3.18 -22.89 45.51
N SER A 137 2.41 -23.96 45.69
CA SER A 137 1.69 -24.61 44.57
C SER A 137 0.65 -23.69 43.98
N TRP A 138 -0.05 -22.93 44.82
CA TRP A 138 -1.00 -21.90 44.40
C TRP A 138 -0.34 -20.83 43.54
N GLN A 139 0.79 -20.28 43.94
CA GLN A 139 1.57 -19.30 43.16
C GLN A 139 1.98 -19.86 41.80
N ARG A 140 2.47 -21.10 41.76
CA ARG A 140 2.84 -21.77 40.51
C ARG A 140 1.62 -21.98 39.60
N GLY A 141 0.47 -22.37 40.17
CA GLY A 141 -0.79 -22.51 39.47
C GLY A 141 -1.23 -21.20 38.79
N GLN A 142 -1.21 -20.11 39.56
CA GLN A 142 -1.56 -18.76 39.08
C GLN A 142 -0.67 -18.31 37.90
N VAL A 143 0.65 -18.44 38.05
CA VAL A 143 1.61 -18.07 36.98
C VAL A 143 1.43 -18.94 35.73
N ARG A 144 1.23 -20.26 35.91
CA ARG A 144 0.98 -21.17 34.78
C ARG A 144 -0.32 -20.85 34.03
N HIS A 145 -1.40 -20.58 34.77
CA HIS A 145 -2.68 -20.17 34.17
C HIS A 145 -2.52 -18.88 33.39
N GLN A 146 -1.90 -17.87 33.98
CA GLN A 146 -1.64 -16.60 33.33
C GLN A 146 -0.76 -16.74 32.07
N ALA A 147 0.29 -17.55 32.14
CA ALA A 147 1.17 -17.84 31.00
C ALA A 147 0.41 -18.53 29.86
N ALA A 148 -0.47 -19.48 30.19
CA ALA A 148 -1.29 -20.18 29.20
C ALA A 148 -2.29 -19.24 28.50
N VAL A 149 -2.98 -18.40 29.27
CA VAL A 149 -3.91 -17.38 28.73
C VAL A 149 -3.15 -16.38 27.85
N SER A 150 -1.99 -15.90 28.32
CA SER A 150 -1.15 -14.97 27.54
C SER A 150 -0.65 -15.59 26.23
N LEU A 151 -0.27 -16.87 26.25
CA LEU A 151 0.15 -17.61 25.05
C LEU A 151 -1.01 -17.75 24.05
N LEU A 152 -2.21 -18.03 24.53
CA LEU A 152 -3.40 -18.14 23.68
C LEU A 152 -3.74 -16.79 23.04
N ILE A 153 -3.72 -15.70 23.81
CA ILE A 153 -3.94 -14.34 23.28
C ILE A 153 -2.86 -13.99 22.26
N MET A 154 -1.60 -14.29 22.56
CA MET A 154 -0.48 -14.00 21.65
C MET A 154 -0.62 -14.75 20.32
N THR A 155 -1.00 -16.04 20.35
CA THR A 155 -1.22 -16.83 19.12
C THR A 155 -2.40 -16.31 18.32
N ALA A 156 -3.50 -15.96 18.98
CA ALA A 156 -4.66 -15.35 18.31
C ALA A 156 -4.30 -13.99 17.68
N ALA A 157 -3.58 -13.14 18.40
CA ALA A 157 -3.11 -11.86 17.89
C ALA A 157 -2.19 -12.02 16.68
N LEU A 158 -1.21 -12.96 16.75
CA LEU A 158 -0.33 -13.24 15.61
C LEU A 158 -1.10 -13.72 14.39
N ALA A 159 -2.13 -14.56 14.55
CA ALA A 159 -2.99 -15.00 13.45
C ALA A 159 -3.74 -13.83 12.80
N VAL A 160 -4.33 -12.95 13.62
CA VAL A 160 -5.02 -11.75 13.12
C VAL A 160 -4.06 -10.81 12.40
N PHE A 161 -2.91 -10.51 12.98
CA PHE A 161 -1.89 -9.67 12.34
C PHE A 161 -1.35 -10.28 11.04
N PHE A 162 -1.24 -11.61 10.97
CA PHE A 162 -0.85 -12.29 9.73
C PHE A 162 -1.89 -12.06 8.62
N LEU A 163 -3.18 -12.20 8.91
CA LEU A 163 -4.25 -11.94 7.94
C LEU A 163 -4.26 -10.47 7.49
N ILE A 164 -4.12 -9.54 8.43
CA ILE A 164 -4.01 -8.11 8.13
C ILE A 164 -2.79 -7.83 7.25
N SER A 165 -1.64 -8.43 7.56
CA SER A 165 -0.41 -8.25 6.78
C SER A 165 -0.54 -8.79 5.36
N LEU A 166 -1.24 -9.91 5.17
CA LEU A 166 -1.56 -10.47 3.85
C LEU A 166 -2.45 -9.52 3.04
N PHE A 167 -3.48 -8.98 3.67
CA PHE A 167 -4.40 -8.04 3.02
C PHE A 167 -3.69 -6.74 2.65
N LEU A 168 -3.00 -6.13 3.61
CA LEU A 168 -2.29 -4.87 3.43
C LEU A 168 -1.17 -4.97 2.38
N SER A 169 -0.41 -6.08 2.40
CA SER A 169 0.64 -6.34 1.40
C SER A 169 0.07 -6.48 -0.02
N ARG A 170 -1.10 -7.09 -0.18
CA ARG A 170 -1.76 -7.16 -1.48
C ARG A 170 -2.26 -5.80 -1.94
N TRP A 171 -2.85 -5.04 -1.03
CA TRP A 171 -3.42 -3.73 -1.34
C TRP A 171 -2.33 -2.70 -1.68
N ALA A 172 -1.29 -2.60 -0.85
CA ALA A 172 -0.21 -1.62 -1.02
C ALA A 172 0.68 -1.90 -2.25
N LEU A 173 0.87 -3.17 -2.64
CA LEU A 173 1.72 -3.52 -3.77
C LEU A 173 0.97 -3.57 -5.12
N ARG A 174 -0.36 -3.53 -5.14
CA ARG A 174 -1.14 -3.50 -6.39
C ARG A 174 -0.77 -2.35 -7.34
N PRO A 175 -0.63 -1.10 -6.89
CA PRO A 175 -0.24 0.01 -7.77
C PRO A 175 1.14 -0.22 -8.39
N VAL A 176 2.11 -0.68 -7.60
CA VAL A 176 3.47 -0.97 -8.05
C VAL A 176 3.49 -2.11 -9.09
N GLU A 177 2.68 -3.14 -8.86
CA GLU A 177 2.56 -4.24 -9.82
C GLU A 177 1.95 -3.79 -11.16
N ARG A 178 0.94 -2.94 -11.11
CA ARG A 178 0.32 -2.36 -12.31
C ARG A 178 1.31 -1.50 -13.08
N SER A 179 1.97 -0.57 -12.39
CA SER A 179 2.98 0.31 -13.01
C SER A 179 4.13 -0.49 -13.62
N TRP A 180 4.62 -1.53 -12.93
CA TRP A 180 5.67 -2.41 -13.45
C TRP A 180 5.25 -3.15 -14.72
N LYS A 181 4.02 -3.71 -14.74
CA LYS A 181 3.49 -4.40 -15.91
C LYS A 181 3.31 -3.43 -17.10
N GLN A 182 2.78 -2.23 -16.84
CA GLN A 182 2.65 -1.20 -17.85
C GLN A 182 4.00 -0.80 -18.44
N GLN A 183 5.04 -0.66 -17.60
CA GLN A 183 6.39 -0.35 -18.06
C GLN A 183 7.00 -1.48 -18.89
N GLN A 184 6.82 -2.75 -18.49
CA GLN A 184 7.28 -3.90 -19.27
C GLN A 184 6.58 -3.98 -20.63
N GLN A 185 5.25 -3.77 -20.65
CA GLN A 185 4.47 -3.75 -21.88
C GLN A 185 4.94 -2.63 -22.79
N PHE A 186 5.12 -1.41 -22.24
CA PHE A 186 5.63 -0.26 -22.98
C PHE A 186 6.98 -0.54 -23.67
N VAL A 187 7.94 -1.17 -22.97
CA VAL A 187 9.24 -1.53 -23.56
C VAL A 187 9.11 -2.61 -24.66
N ALA A 188 8.22 -3.58 -24.46
CA ALA A 188 7.97 -4.61 -25.45
C ALA A 188 7.34 -4.04 -26.73
N ASP A 189 6.30 -3.22 -26.58
CA ASP A 189 5.59 -2.59 -27.71
C ASP A 189 6.51 -1.61 -28.43
N ALA A 190 7.30 -0.80 -27.69
CA ALA A 190 8.33 0.08 -28.26
C ALA A 190 9.32 -0.68 -29.13
N SER A 191 9.78 -1.84 -28.64
CA SER A 191 10.74 -2.68 -29.38
C SER A 191 10.13 -3.24 -30.68
N HIS A 192 8.85 -3.61 -30.64
CA HIS A 192 8.12 -4.07 -31.82
C HIS A 192 7.90 -2.95 -32.85
N GLU A 193 7.46 -1.78 -32.39
CA GLU A 193 7.18 -0.63 -33.26
C GLU A 193 8.44 0.01 -33.87
N LEU A 194 9.60 -0.13 -33.21
CA LEU A 194 10.88 0.30 -33.77
C LEU A 194 11.48 -0.73 -34.74
N LYS A 195 11.21 -2.01 -34.56
CA LYS A 195 11.79 -3.07 -35.40
C LYS A 195 11.25 -3.00 -36.84
N THR A 196 9.97 -2.71 -37.01
CA THR A 196 9.30 -2.68 -38.32
C THR A 196 9.91 -1.61 -39.24
N PRO A 197 9.95 -0.31 -38.88
CA PRO A 197 10.55 0.72 -39.72
C PRO A 197 12.05 0.50 -39.94
N LEU A 198 12.76 -0.01 -38.95
CA LEU A 198 14.17 -0.34 -39.11
C LEU A 198 14.40 -1.43 -40.18
N THR A 199 13.49 -2.43 -40.24
CA THR A 199 13.55 -3.48 -41.26
C THR A 199 13.28 -2.92 -42.64
N VAL A 200 12.34 -1.98 -42.77
CA VAL A 200 12.06 -1.29 -44.04
C VAL A 200 13.28 -0.46 -44.51
N LEU A 201 13.87 0.34 -43.61
CA LEU A 201 15.10 1.11 -43.91
C LEU A 201 16.24 0.22 -44.40
N LEU A 202 16.43 -0.95 -43.76
CA LEU A 202 17.47 -1.90 -44.17
C LEU A 202 17.16 -2.50 -45.55
N ALA A 203 15.91 -2.83 -45.81
CA ALA A 203 15.50 -3.36 -47.12
C ALA A 203 15.68 -2.33 -48.25
N ASP A 204 15.31 -1.08 -47.99
CA ASP A 204 15.53 0.01 -48.98
C ASP A 204 17.03 0.25 -49.22
N ALA A 205 17.85 0.18 -48.15
CA ALA A 205 19.31 0.27 -48.31
C ALA A 205 19.91 -0.91 -49.09
N ASP A 206 19.41 -2.13 -48.86
CA ASP A 206 19.84 -3.32 -49.63
C ASP A 206 19.51 -3.19 -51.13
N ILE A 207 18.34 -2.60 -51.44
CA ILE A 207 17.95 -2.33 -52.84
C ILE A 207 18.94 -1.34 -53.48
N LEU A 208 19.31 -0.27 -52.79
CA LEU A 208 20.30 0.70 -53.25
C LEU A 208 21.67 0.03 -53.48
N LEU A 209 22.13 -0.82 -52.57
CA LEU A 209 23.37 -1.50 -52.69
C LEU A 209 23.43 -2.58 -53.77
N ALA A 210 22.26 -3.15 -54.13
CA ALA A 210 22.16 -4.12 -55.23
C ALA A 210 22.32 -3.49 -56.64
N HIS A 211 22.22 -2.16 -56.77
CA HIS A 211 22.30 -1.46 -58.04
C HIS A 211 23.44 -0.38 -57.98
N PRO A 212 24.70 -0.77 -57.86
CA PRO A 212 25.80 0.18 -57.62
C PRO A 212 26.11 1.13 -58.80
N ASP A 213 25.73 0.74 -60.01
CA ASP A 213 25.91 1.55 -61.20
C ASP A 213 24.84 2.57 -61.46
N ASP A 214 23.72 2.50 -60.69
CA ASP A 214 22.60 3.45 -60.82
C ASP A 214 22.95 4.79 -60.16
N THR A 215 22.46 5.87 -60.74
CA THR A 215 22.62 7.20 -60.12
C THR A 215 21.61 7.40 -58.97
N ILE A 216 21.95 8.26 -58.00
CA ILE A 216 21.07 8.65 -56.91
C ILE A 216 19.75 9.25 -57.50
N ALA A 217 19.79 9.90 -58.64
CA ALA A 217 18.63 10.45 -59.29
C ALA A 217 17.67 9.39 -59.77
N SER A 218 18.15 8.22 -60.27
CA SER A 218 17.29 7.10 -60.68
C SER A 218 16.72 6.34 -59.51
N GLN A 219 17.40 6.38 -58.36
CA GLN A 219 17.04 5.66 -57.14
C GLN A 219 16.39 6.59 -56.08
N ARG A 220 16.08 7.83 -56.47
CA ARG A 220 15.51 8.89 -55.57
C ARG A 220 14.36 8.41 -54.74
N LYS A 221 13.49 7.60 -55.29
CA LYS A 221 12.30 7.05 -54.64
C LYS A 221 12.66 6.28 -53.34
N TRP A 222 13.69 5.45 -53.38
CA TRP A 222 14.13 4.66 -52.24
C TRP A 222 14.78 5.53 -51.17
N VAL A 223 15.53 6.56 -51.60
CA VAL A 223 16.13 7.54 -50.65
C VAL A 223 15.01 8.36 -49.96
N GLU A 224 13.98 8.79 -50.69
CA GLU A 224 12.83 9.48 -50.13
C GLU A 224 12.07 8.57 -49.14
N TYR A 225 11.84 7.29 -49.47
CA TYR A 225 11.22 6.33 -48.53
C TYR A 225 12.04 6.14 -47.26
N MET A 226 13.35 6.02 -47.38
CA MET A 226 14.24 5.93 -46.20
C MET A 226 14.17 7.22 -45.37
N GLN A 227 14.12 8.39 -46.00
CA GLN A 227 14.00 9.68 -45.30
C GLN A 227 12.69 9.79 -44.55
N ASP A 228 11.58 9.41 -45.18
CA ASP A 228 10.26 9.42 -44.59
C ASP A 228 10.18 8.45 -43.38
N GLU A 229 10.73 7.26 -43.53
CA GLU A 229 10.72 6.26 -42.48
C GLU A 229 11.62 6.65 -41.30
N ALA A 230 12.78 7.26 -41.56
CA ALA A 230 13.65 7.83 -40.52
C ALA A 230 12.95 8.99 -39.77
N GLY A 231 12.17 9.81 -40.51
CA GLY A 231 11.31 10.86 -39.94
C GLY A 231 10.29 10.30 -38.98
N ARG A 232 9.55 9.25 -39.37
CA ARG A 232 8.57 8.55 -38.54
C ARG A 232 9.20 7.93 -37.29
N MET A 233 10.38 7.31 -37.43
CA MET A 233 11.11 6.77 -36.27
C MET A 233 11.49 7.87 -35.27
N ARG A 234 11.91 9.03 -35.75
CA ARG A 234 12.24 10.18 -34.89
C ARG A 234 11.01 10.61 -34.09
N GLU A 235 9.87 10.79 -34.75
CA GLU A 235 8.60 11.15 -34.08
C GLU A 235 8.21 10.11 -33.03
N LEU A 236 8.31 8.82 -33.34
CA LEU A 236 8.03 7.73 -32.41
C LEU A 236 8.93 7.82 -31.16
N VAL A 237 10.23 8.05 -31.34
CA VAL A 237 11.19 8.18 -30.23
C VAL A 237 10.88 9.42 -29.38
N GLU A 238 10.56 10.56 -30.00
CA GLU A 238 10.18 11.80 -29.31
C GLU A 238 8.88 11.60 -28.49
N ASP A 239 7.90 10.90 -29.03
CA ASP A 239 6.65 10.54 -28.38
C ASP A 239 6.90 9.65 -27.16
N MET A 240 7.74 8.63 -27.31
CA MET A 240 8.13 7.74 -26.20
C MET A 240 8.87 8.49 -25.08
N LEU A 241 9.82 9.37 -25.46
CA LEU A 241 10.57 10.18 -24.49
C LEU A 241 9.64 11.14 -23.74
N PHE A 242 8.65 11.73 -24.42
CA PHE A 242 7.66 12.58 -23.79
C PHE A 242 6.85 11.80 -22.72
N LEU A 243 6.33 10.62 -23.07
CA LEU A 243 5.57 9.79 -22.16
C LEU A 243 6.42 9.31 -20.97
N ALA A 244 7.68 8.91 -21.20
CA ALA A 244 8.58 8.49 -20.15
C ALA A 244 8.92 9.63 -19.16
N ARG A 245 9.04 10.87 -19.66
CA ARG A 245 9.24 12.06 -18.82
C ARG A 245 7.97 12.43 -18.05
N SER A 246 6.81 12.30 -18.66
CA SER A 246 5.52 12.56 -18.00
C SER A 246 5.28 11.65 -16.82
N ASP A 247 5.64 10.36 -16.89
CA ASP A 247 5.54 9.41 -15.79
C ASP A 247 6.44 9.76 -14.59
N SER A 248 7.57 10.43 -14.87
CA SER A 248 8.56 10.78 -13.84
C SER A 248 8.34 12.15 -13.21
N ALA A 249 7.43 12.96 -13.75
CA ALA A 249 7.29 14.38 -13.47
C ALA A 249 6.25 14.70 -12.39
N SER A 250 6.13 13.89 -11.31
CA SER A 250 5.19 14.19 -10.23
C SER A 250 5.46 15.51 -9.48
N ASP A 251 6.64 16.17 -9.65
CA ASP A 251 7.02 17.34 -8.84
C ASP A 251 7.86 18.43 -9.55
N ARG A 252 8.00 18.38 -10.87
CA ARG A 252 8.69 19.51 -11.52
C ARG A 252 7.69 20.65 -11.71
N GLU A 253 7.97 21.79 -11.11
CA GLU A 253 7.39 23.10 -11.45
C GLU A 253 7.55 23.33 -12.97
N GLN A 254 6.56 22.85 -13.75
CA GLN A 254 6.44 23.27 -15.14
C GLN A 254 6.17 24.76 -15.12
N ILE A 255 6.89 25.52 -15.94
CA ILE A 255 6.61 26.95 -16.14
C ILE A 255 5.18 27.04 -16.69
N ARG A 256 4.25 27.38 -15.81
CA ARG A 256 2.86 27.57 -16.16
C ARG A 256 2.64 29.06 -16.37
N GLN A 257 2.22 29.39 -17.58
CA GLN A 257 1.82 30.74 -17.93
C GLN A 257 0.34 30.76 -18.29
N THR A 258 -0.27 31.94 -18.23
CA THR A 258 -1.62 32.13 -18.75
C THR A 258 -1.62 31.97 -20.27
N VAL A 259 -2.36 31.01 -20.76
CA VAL A 259 -2.48 30.70 -22.19
C VAL A 259 -3.87 31.08 -22.66
N ALA A 260 -3.94 31.91 -23.69
CA ALA A 260 -5.18 32.22 -24.40
C ALA A 260 -5.64 31.00 -25.23
N LEU A 261 -6.45 30.15 -24.61
CA LEU A 261 -6.84 28.87 -25.22
C LEU A 261 -7.72 29.07 -26.44
N SER A 262 -8.53 30.15 -26.49
CA SER A 262 -9.34 30.51 -27.64
C SER A 262 -8.50 30.78 -28.89
N ASP A 263 -7.46 31.63 -28.76
CA ASP A 263 -6.53 31.93 -29.84
C ASP A 263 -5.74 30.70 -30.29
N LEU A 264 -5.31 29.89 -29.30
CA LEU A 264 -4.58 28.67 -29.56
C LEU A 264 -5.40 27.65 -30.35
N CYS A 265 -6.69 27.48 -30.03
CA CYS A 265 -7.63 26.64 -30.78
C CYS A 265 -7.82 27.12 -32.21
N SER A 266 -8.05 28.41 -32.38
CA SER A 266 -8.25 29.02 -33.72
C SER A 266 -6.98 28.88 -34.58
N ASN A 267 -5.80 29.13 -34.02
CA ASN A 267 -4.52 28.98 -34.74
C ASN A 267 -4.25 27.51 -35.11
N CYS A 268 -4.55 26.56 -34.24
CA CYS A 268 -4.44 25.15 -34.57
C CYS A 268 -5.41 24.75 -35.68
N LEU A 269 -6.66 25.21 -35.63
CA LEU A 269 -7.64 24.87 -36.64
C LEU A 269 -7.21 25.37 -38.04
N LEU A 270 -6.74 26.62 -38.14
CA LEU A 270 -6.22 27.19 -39.39
C LEU A 270 -5.06 26.36 -39.95
N SER A 271 -4.17 25.86 -39.11
CA SER A 271 -3.04 25.02 -39.54
C SER A 271 -3.48 23.65 -40.09
N PHE A 272 -4.68 23.19 -39.73
CA PHE A 272 -5.25 21.92 -40.19
C PHE A 272 -6.17 22.06 -41.41
N GLU A 273 -6.49 23.27 -41.88
CA GLU A 273 -7.31 23.48 -43.12
C GLU A 273 -6.74 22.74 -44.33
N PRO A 274 -5.44 22.84 -44.67
CA PRO A 274 -4.89 22.11 -45.81
C PRO A 274 -5.00 20.59 -45.67
N VAL A 275 -4.74 20.08 -44.46
CA VAL A 275 -4.81 18.63 -44.16
C VAL A 275 -6.24 18.09 -44.28
N ALA A 276 -7.21 18.87 -43.81
CA ALA A 276 -8.61 18.53 -43.94
C ALA A 276 -9.07 18.56 -45.38
N PHE A 277 -8.66 19.60 -46.14
CA PHE A 277 -8.98 19.74 -47.56
C PHE A 277 -8.44 18.56 -48.39
N GLU A 278 -7.18 18.15 -48.18
CA GLU A 278 -6.59 16.99 -48.87
C GLU A 278 -7.35 15.69 -48.58
N ARG A 279 -7.95 15.56 -47.40
CA ARG A 279 -8.76 14.41 -47.01
C ARG A 279 -10.24 14.54 -47.31
N GLY A 280 -10.66 15.64 -47.95
CA GLY A 280 -12.07 15.93 -48.25
C GLY A 280 -12.93 16.15 -46.99
N ALA A 281 -12.33 16.47 -45.85
CA ALA A 281 -13.03 16.76 -44.61
C ALA A 281 -13.39 18.24 -44.49
N ARG A 282 -14.57 18.54 -43.90
CA ARG A 282 -15.00 19.91 -43.63
C ARG A 282 -14.68 20.28 -42.17
N LEU A 283 -13.87 21.33 -41.96
CA LEU A 283 -13.61 21.89 -40.64
C LEU A 283 -14.69 22.91 -40.26
N THR A 284 -15.12 22.86 -39.00
CA THR A 284 -16.03 23.85 -38.40
C THR A 284 -15.59 24.10 -36.95
N ASP A 285 -15.86 25.27 -36.44
CA ASP A 285 -15.56 25.66 -35.08
C ASP A 285 -16.71 26.36 -34.36
N ALA A 286 -16.65 26.29 -33.01
CA ALA A 286 -17.48 27.04 -32.10
C ALA A 286 -16.64 27.39 -30.87
N VAL A 287 -15.72 28.33 -31.04
CA VAL A 287 -14.75 28.75 -30.01
C VAL A 287 -15.29 29.97 -29.28
N GLU A 288 -15.55 29.83 -28.01
CA GLU A 288 -15.89 30.94 -27.11
C GLU A 288 -14.67 31.85 -26.94
N PRO A 289 -14.79 33.17 -27.08
CA PRO A 289 -13.66 34.11 -26.93
C PRO A 289 -13.20 34.20 -25.49
N ASP A 290 -11.97 34.67 -25.30
CA ASP A 290 -11.36 35.00 -24.00
C ASP A 290 -11.30 33.86 -22.98
N VAL A 291 -11.29 32.61 -23.41
CA VAL A 291 -11.07 31.48 -22.54
C VAL A 291 -9.57 31.30 -22.30
N THR A 292 -9.13 31.43 -21.04
CA THR A 292 -7.74 31.29 -20.62
C THR A 292 -7.55 30.14 -19.67
N VAL A 293 -6.38 29.48 -19.72
CA VAL A 293 -5.97 28.41 -18.81
C VAL A 293 -4.52 28.61 -18.37
N LEU A 294 -4.17 28.07 -17.22
CA LEU A 294 -2.78 28.07 -16.73
C LEU A 294 -2.05 26.81 -17.23
N GLY A 295 -1.02 26.98 -18.07
CA GLY A 295 -0.34 25.83 -18.65
C GLY A 295 0.89 26.15 -19.49
N ASP A 296 1.35 25.14 -20.20
CA ASP A 296 2.39 25.18 -21.22
C ASP A 296 1.74 25.24 -22.61
N GLU A 297 1.89 26.36 -23.32
CA GLU A 297 1.28 26.57 -24.62
C GLU A 297 1.71 25.51 -25.64
N SER A 298 2.97 25.09 -25.63
CA SER A 298 3.48 24.12 -26.58
C SER A 298 2.84 22.73 -26.39
N GLN A 299 2.63 22.33 -25.15
CA GLN A 299 1.95 21.08 -24.80
C GLN A 299 0.46 21.14 -25.15
N LEU A 300 -0.23 22.25 -24.82
CA LEU A 300 -1.64 22.44 -25.17
C LEU A 300 -1.84 22.48 -26.68
N ARG A 301 -0.95 23.12 -27.45
CA ARG A 301 -0.91 23.10 -28.89
C ARG A 301 -0.79 21.68 -29.43
N ARG A 302 0.13 20.88 -28.87
CA ARG A 302 0.32 19.48 -29.23
C ARG A 302 -0.93 18.64 -28.96
N LEU A 303 -1.59 18.84 -27.80
CA LEU A 303 -2.85 18.17 -27.45
C LEU A 303 -3.92 18.45 -28.49
N ILE A 304 -4.16 19.74 -28.85
CA ILE A 304 -5.15 20.13 -29.85
C ILE A 304 -4.81 19.52 -31.21
N ALA A 305 -3.55 19.58 -31.63
CA ALA A 305 -3.10 19.03 -32.90
C ALA A 305 -3.32 17.51 -32.98
N ILE A 306 -3.04 16.75 -31.90
CA ILE A 306 -3.30 15.30 -31.84
C ILE A 306 -4.80 15.00 -32.02
N LEU A 307 -5.66 15.77 -31.36
CA LEU A 307 -7.12 15.56 -31.47
C LEU A 307 -7.64 15.91 -32.88
N LEU A 308 -7.15 16.98 -33.47
CA LEU A 308 -7.51 17.39 -34.84
C LEU A 308 -6.99 16.39 -35.87
N ASP A 309 -5.74 15.93 -35.78
CA ASP A 309 -5.19 14.93 -36.69
C ASP A 309 -5.98 13.62 -36.61
N ASN A 310 -6.30 13.17 -35.40
CA ASN A 310 -7.14 11.99 -35.17
C ASN A 310 -8.53 12.18 -35.82
N ALA A 311 -9.17 13.31 -35.57
CA ALA A 311 -10.48 13.61 -36.14
C ALA A 311 -10.47 13.66 -37.69
N CYS A 312 -9.44 14.25 -38.28
CA CYS A 312 -9.26 14.28 -39.73
C CYS A 312 -8.95 12.91 -40.33
N LYS A 313 -8.26 12.05 -39.61
CA LYS A 313 -7.97 10.67 -40.05
C LYS A 313 -9.20 9.78 -40.09
N TYR A 314 -10.12 9.97 -39.17
CA TYR A 314 -11.26 9.07 -38.95
C TYR A 314 -12.64 9.71 -39.27
N CYS A 315 -12.69 10.89 -39.89
CA CYS A 315 -13.94 11.56 -40.20
C CYS A 315 -14.78 10.90 -41.34
N GLY A 316 -14.20 9.93 -42.08
CA GLY A 316 -14.84 9.35 -43.27
C GLY A 316 -14.75 10.25 -44.48
N GLU A 317 -15.20 9.74 -45.64
CA GLU A 317 -15.27 10.53 -46.88
C GLU A 317 -16.28 11.68 -46.75
N GLN A 318 -15.87 12.89 -47.12
CA GLN A 318 -16.67 14.13 -46.98
C GLN A 318 -17.17 14.36 -45.54
N GLY A 319 -16.45 13.87 -44.57
CA GLY A 319 -16.79 13.99 -43.16
C GLY A 319 -16.64 15.42 -42.64
N THR A 320 -17.16 15.63 -41.41
CA THR A 320 -17.07 16.92 -40.74
C THR A 320 -16.30 16.75 -39.43
N VAL A 321 -15.35 17.65 -39.21
CA VAL A 321 -14.62 17.80 -37.95
C VAL A 321 -15.04 19.13 -37.33
N THR A 322 -15.49 19.09 -36.06
CA THR A 322 -15.95 20.28 -35.34
C THR A 322 -15.11 20.43 -34.06
N LEU A 323 -14.46 21.57 -33.91
CA LEU A 323 -13.76 21.95 -32.67
C LEU A 323 -14.67 22.91 -31.89
N THR A 324 -14.93 22.61 -30.62
CA THR A 324 -15.74 23.47 -29.75
C THR A 324 -14.94 23.77 -28.48
N LEU A 325 -14.90 25.05 -28.10
CA LEU A 325 -14.35 25.50 -26.83
C LEU A 325 -15.41 26.31 -26.09
N ARG A 326 -15.68 25.96 -24.85
CA ARG A 326 -16.63 26.66 -23.99
C ARG A 326 -16.06 26.81 -22.58
N ARG A 327 -16.47 27.87 -21.90
CA ARG A 327 -16.22 28.04 -20.48
C ARG A 327 -17.44 27.55 -19.67
N GLU A 328 -17.24 26.58 -18.81
CA GLU A 328 -18.27 26.05 -17.91
C GLU A 328 -17.86 26.31 -16.46
N GLY A 329 -18.23 27.47 -15.96
CA GLY A 329 -17.83 27.93 -14.61
C GLY A 329 -16.31 28.10 -14.48
N SER A 330 -15.68 27.31 -13.63
CA SER A 330 -14.23 27.30 -13.40
C SER A 330 -13.45 26.35 -14.34
N ARG A 331 -14.09 25.87 -15.41
CA ARG A 331 -13.48 24.91 -16.34
C ARG A 331 -13.57 25.40 -17.76
N ALA A 332 -12.53 25.16 -18.55
CA ALA A 332 -12.53 25.22 -19.99
C ALA A 332 -12.79 23.81 -20.53
N VAL A 333 -13.79 23.69 -21.38
CA VAL A 333 -14.18 22.42 -22.01
C VAL A 333 -13.89 22.53 -23.51
N LEU A 334 -12.87 21.83 -23.94
CA LEU A 334 -12.49 21.68 -25.34
C LEU A 334 -13.03 20.35 -25.87
N SER A 335 -13.76 20.35 -26.96
CA SER A 335 -14.16 19.11 -27.61
C SER A 335 -13.84 19.14 -29.12
N VAL A 336 -13.35 18.00 -29.61
CA VAL A 336 -13.14 17.76 -31.02
C VAL A 336 -14.02 16.58 -31.42
N ARG A 337 -14.97 16.85 -32.32
CA ARG A 337 -15.90 15.85 -32.82
C ARG A 337 -15.65 15.60 -34.30
N ASN A 338 -15.69 14.35 -34.69
CA ASN A 338 -15.69 13.95 -36.09
C ASN A 338 -16.87 13.02 -36.40
N THR A 339 -17.36 13.11 -37.61
CA THR A 339 -18.21 12.08 -38.25
C THR A 339 -17.34 10.87 -38.58
N GLY A 340 -17.94 9.76 -38.94
CA GLY A 340 -17.24 8.53 -39.34
C GLY A 340 -17.74 7.30 -38.60
N ASP A 341 -17.07 6.17 -38.79
CA ASP A 341 -17.45 4.90 -38.16
C ASP A 341 -17.35 5.01 -36.62
N PRO A 342 -18.33 4.48 -35.89
CA PRO A 342 -18.30 4.53 -34.43
C PRO A 342 -17.24 3.60 -33.89
N ILE A 343 -16.61 4.03 -32.78
CA ILE A 343 -15.69 3.21 -32.04
C ILE A 343 -16.48 2.16 -31.21
N PRO A 344 -16.12 0.88 -31.26
CA PRO A 344 -16.77 -0.16 -30.46
C PRO A 344 -16.75 0.20 -28.97
N PRO A 345 -17.86 -0.02 -28.23
CA PRO A 345 -17.95 0.33 -26.80
C PRO A 345 -16.84 -0.30 -25.93
N GLU A 346 -16.42 -1.51 -26.29
CA GLU A 346 -15.33 -2.23 -25.61
C GLU A 346 -13.96 -1.58 -25.82
N ALA A 347 -13.76 -0.83 -26.89
CA ALA A 347 -12.52 -0.13 -27.20
C ALA A 347 -12.41 1.24 -26.50
N LEU A 348 -13.54 1.89 -26.18
CA LEU A 348 -13.55 3.23 -25.58
C LEU A 348 -12.71 3.37 -24.30
N PRO A 349 -12.75 2.42 -23.35
CA PRO A 349 -11.94 2.51 -22.13
C PRO A 349 -10.42 2.45 -22.36
N HIS A 350 -10.00 1.88 -23.50
CA HIS A 350 -8.61 1.59 -23.83
C HIS A 350 -7.98 2.62 -24.77
N LEU A 351 -8.75 3.54 -25.34
CA LEU A 351 -8.27 4.51 -26.35
C LEU A 351 -7.07 5.35 -25.91
N PHE A 352 -6.94 5.59 -24.61
CA PHE A 352 -5.86 6.41 -24.04
C PHE A 352 -4.68 5.56 -23.53
N GLU A 353 -4.74 4.23 -23.71
CA GLU A 353 -3.61 3.33 -23.40
C GLU A 353 -2.55 3.46 -24.50
N ARG A 354 -1.29 3.31 -24.12
CA ARG A 354 -0.14 3.40 -25.03
C ARG A 354 -0.17 2.25 -26.02
N PHE A 355 0.12 2.55 -27.28
CA PHE A 355 0.12 1.59 -28.39
C PHE A 355 -1.25 0.93 -28.67
N TYR A 356 -2.29 1.35 -27.99
CA TYR A 356 -3.64 0.81 -28.23
C TYR A 356 -4.24 1.33 -29.55
N ARG A 357 -4.86 0.44 -30.29
CA ARG A 357 -5.53 0.72 -31.57
C ARG A 357 -6.80 -0.11 -31.65
N ALA A 358 -7.93 0.55 -31.88
CA ALA A 358 -9.24 -0.11 -31.95
C ALA A 358 -9.38 -1.03 -33.19
N ASP A 359 -8.64 -0.73 -34.28
CA ASP A 359 -8.69 -1.51 -35.52
C ASP A 359 -7.26 -1.72 -36.08
N SER A 360 -6.71 -2.90 -35.89
CA SER A 360 -5.35 -3.24 -36.33
C SER A 360 -5.21 -3.43 -37.83
N ALA A 361 -6.32 -3.64 -38.57
CA ALA A 361 -6.31 -3.91 -40.01
C ALA A 361 -6.26 -2.63 -40.86
N ARG A 362 -7.06 -1.63 -40.50
CA ARG A 362 -7.09 -0.30 -41.19
C ARG A 362 -5.91 0.60 -40.83
N ALA A 363 -5.23 0.26 -39.76
CA ALA A 363 -4.21 1.10 -39.15
C ALA A 363 -2.85 1.11 -39.86
N ARG A 364 -2.57 0.17 -40.76
CA ARG A 364 -1.32 0.18 -41.57
C ARG A 364 -1.36 1.28 -42.63
N ASP A 365 -2.54 1.61 -43.16
CA ASP A 365 -2.69 2.60 -44.21
C ASP A 365 -2.77 4.05 -43.68
N THR A 366 -3.18 4.24 -42.43
CA THR A 366 -3.40 5.58 -41.82
C THR A 366 -2.23 6.11 -40.98
N GLY A 367 -1.17 5.31 -40.75
CA GLY A 367 0.12 5.74 -40.18
C GLY A 367 0.02 6.36 -38.79
N GLY A 368 0.02 5.55 -37.72
CA GLY A 368 0.12 6.04 -36.35
C GLY A 368 0.42 4.91 -35.38
N TYR A 369 1.31 5.16 -34.42
CA TYR A 369 1.79 4.15 -33.48
C TYR A 369 0.91 3.94 -32.25
N GLY A 370 -0.28 4.59 -32.19
CA GLY A 370 -1.17 4.49 -31.01
C GLY A 370 -0.67 5.23 -29.77
N LEU A 371 0.25 6.19 -29.94
CA LEU A 371 0.77 7.01 -28.84
C LEU A 371 0.07 8.37 -28.71
N GLY A 372 -0.49 8.90 -29.79
CA GLY A 372 -1.05 10.26 -29.79
C GLY A 372 -2.11 10.50 -28.71
N LEU A 373 -3.13 9.63 -28.59
CA LEU A 373 -4.17 9.79 -27.57
C LEU A 373 -3.63 9.60 -26.15
N ALA A 374 -2.62 8.73 -25.94
CA ALA A 374 -1.95 8.60 -24.68
C ALA A 374 -1.17 9.87 -24.30
N ILE A 375 -0.54 10.53 -25.28
CA ILE A 375 0.12 11.83 -25.09
C ILE A 375 -0.91 12.91 -24.76
N ALA A 376 -2.04 12.96 -25.46
CA ALA A 376 -3.11 13.89 -25.17
C ALA A 376 -3.64 13.72 -23.73
N ALA A 377 -3.80 12.49 -23.27
CA ALA A 377 -4.17 12.19 -21.89
C ALA A 377 -3.11 12.67 -20.89
N ALA A 378 -1.84 12.38 -21.14
CA ALA A 378 -0.72 12.82 -20.28
C ALA A 378 -0.63 14.36 -20.20
N ILE A 379 -0.84 15.06 -21.32
CA ILE A 379 -0.90 16.54 -21.34
C ILE A 379 -2.09 17.05 -20.53
N ALA A 380 -3.28 16.47 -20.72
CA ALA A 380 -4.46 16.88 -19.95
C ALA A 380 -4.24 16.68 -18.44
N GLU A 381 -3.70 15.55 -18.02
CA GLU A 381 -3.40 15.23 -16.62
C GLU A 381 -2.33 16.17 -16.03
N SER A 382 -1.26 16.49 -16.78
CA SER A 382 -0.22 17.43 -16.32
C SER A 382 -0.78 18.83 -16.08
N HIS A 383 -1.86 19.20 -16.80
CA HIS A 383 -2.58 20.45 -16.63
C HIS A 383 -3.74 20.35 -15.62
N LYS A 384 -3.80 19.28 -14.80
CA LYS A 384 -4.87 19.03 -13.81
C LYS A 384 -6.26 18.91 -14.46
N GLY A 385 -6.29 18.54 -15.73
CA GLY A 385 -7.49 18.31 -16.51
C GLY A 385 -7.84 16.83 -16.64
N LYS A 386 -8.81 16.55 -17.49
CA LYS A 386 -9.26 15.20 -17.81
C LYS A 386 -9.62 15.13 -19.30
N ILE A 387 -9.32 14.00 -19.93
CA ILE A 387 -9.76 13.67 -21.28
C ILE A 387 -10.76 12.52 -21.25
N SER A 388 -11.73 12.52 -22.14
CA SER A 388 -12.71 11.45 -22.31
C SER A 388 -13.11 11.32 -23.77
N ALA A 389 -13.64 10.17 -24.17
CA ALA A 389 -14.15 9.90 -25.50
C ALA A 389 -15.58 9.34 -25.43
N ALA A 390 -16.42 9.74 -26.36
CA ALA A 390 -17.72 9.18 -26.57
C ALA A 390 -17.91 8.96 -28.09
N SER A 391 -18.48 7.81 -28.46
CA SER A 391 -18.70 7.47 -29.87
C SER A 391 -20.02 6.76 -30.05
N THR A 392 -20.81 7.22 -31.03
CA THR A 392 -22.07 6.59 -31.42
C THR A 392 -22.25 6.72 -32.95
N ALA A 393 -23.01 5.80 -33.56
CA ALA A 393 -23.27 5.85 -34.99
C ALA A 393 -24.00 7.12 -35.43
N ALA A 394 -24.85 7.70 -34.57
CA ALA A 394 -25.63 8.90 -34.91
C ALA A 394 -24.83 10.21 -34.68
N ALA A 395 -23.97 10.25 -33.66
CA ALA A 395 -23.26 11.48 -33.27
C ALA A 395 -21.81 11.53 -33.78
N GLY A 396 -21.26 10.42 -34.28
CA GLY A 396 -19.83 10.28 -34.56
C GLY A 396 -19.01 10.10 -33.29
N THR A 397 -17.73 10.42 -33.34
CA THR A 397 -16.80 10.34 -32.22
C THR A 397 -16.47 11.74 -31.68
N THR A 398 -16.51 11.91 -30.38
CA THR A 398 -16.18 13.17 -29.70
C THR A 398 -15.13 12.90 -28.61
N PHE A 399 -14.01 13.59 -28.70
CA PHE A 399 -13.01 13.68 -27.64
C PHE A 399 -13.23 14.96 -26.86
N THR A 400 -13.33 14.89 -25.56
CA THR A 400 -13.56 16.03 -24.66
C THR A 400 -12.43 16.16 -23.66
N VAL A 401 -11.82 17.33 -23.61
CA VAL A 401 -10.78 17.72 -22.66
C VAL A 401 -11.35 18.80 -21.75
N THR A 402 -11.24 18.58 -20.44
CA THR A 402 -11.65 19.53 -19.43
C THR A 402 -10.43 20.03 -18.67
N LEU A 403 -10.17 21.33 -18.69
CA LEU A 403 -9.04 21.97 -18.01
C LEU A 403 -9.55 22.97 -16.98
N PRO A 404 -8.81 23.25 -15.88
CA PRO A 404 -9.12 24.36 -14.99
C PRO A 404 -9.00 25.70 -15.77
N ALA A 405 -10.08 26.49 -15.80
CA ALA A 405 -10.05 27.81 -16.41
C ALA A 405 -9.51 28.84 -15.40
N GLU A 406 -8.74 29.80 -15.89
CA GLU A 406 -8.30 30.92 -15.10
C GLU A 406 -9.43 31.96 -14.98
N HIS A 407 -9.60 32.54 -13.80
CA HIS A 407 -10.55 33.63 -13.63
C HIS A 407 -9.88 34.87 -14.20
N GLY A 408 -10.43 35.39 -15.30
CA GLY A 408 -10.12 36.72 -15.80
C GLY A 408 -10.69 37.81 -14.89
#